data_8e66006f11d2285ff5f0b0fc93713583
#
_entry.id   8e66006f11d2285ff5f0b0fc93713583
#
_cell.length_a   1.000
_cell.length_b   1.000
_cell.length_c   1.000
_cell.angle_alpha   90.00
_cell.angle_beta   90.00
_cell.angle_gamma   90.00
#
_symmetry.space_group_name_H-M   'P 1'
#
loop_
_entity.id
_entity.type
_entity.pdbx_description
1 polymer ?
#
loop_
_entity_poly.entity_id
_entity_poly.type
_entity_poly.pdbx_seq_one_letter_code
_entity_poly.pdbx_strand_id
1 'polypeptide(L)'
;MSLVQRLTGLQWRQQGPAVLVGMGHGATHWVMGTFYLLLPFIAKALHLSYTEAGLLVSTVHISSFATNIFSGALVDVTGRRVPILVASLTVGALALASFGMADGVLGLLPLVVLIGCTNNMWHPAAISYISRRFPQQRGYALSIHALGANSGDALAPMAVGAALVWLTWSQAATAACVPILAVALLLFLALPRQSNSERAQSSAGEGMDLATYFKGLTTLLCDRAVLSLCLVAALRTMTQAGLLAFLPLYLANGLGAGPVMLGLALAAMQSAGVVAAPVAGAWSDRVGRRPIVLAGLTASTVVIAGLMFLGHLATFVVGIAVLGFVLFAVRPVIHSWMMDLTPANLGGSATSLMFGSQAMLATAAPIISGMIADGWGLGAVFYFLAAGLLAANLALVLLPLAPRKRDPVY
;
A
#
# COMPACT_ATOMS: atom_id res chain seq x y z
N MET A 1 7.94 -20.78 -30.17
CA MET A 1 7.65 -20.34 -28.76
C MET A 1 7.69 -18.83 -28.70
N SER A 2 6.67 -18.17 -28.12
CA SER A 2 6.71 -16.72 -27.90
C SER A 2 7.81 -16.35 -26.89
N LEU A 3 8.28 -15.09 -26.89
CA LEU A 3 9.28 -14.61 -25.92
C LEU A 3 8.81 -14.89 -24.48
N VAL A 4 7.53 -14.63 -24.19
CA VAL A 4 6.92 -14.87 -22.88
C VAL A 4 7.00 -16.35 -22.49
N GLN A 5 6.74 -17.26 -23.39
CA GLN A 5 6.82 -18.69 -23.13
C GLN A 5 8.27 -19.15 -22.87
N ARG A 6 9.27 -18.52 -23.52
CA ARG A 6 10.70 -18.78 -23.24
C ARG A 6 11.12 -18.31 -21.86
N LEU A 7 10.59 -17.15 -21.41
CA LEU A 7 10.95 -16.55 -20.12
C LEU A 7 10.22 -17.17 -18.92
N THR A 8 8.97 -17.60 -19.11
CA THR A 8 8.09 -18.02 -18.00
C THR A 8 7.80 -19.52 -17.96
N GLY A 9 8.04 -20.24 -19.06
CA GLY A 9 7.63 -21.63 -19.23
C GLY A 9 6.12 -21.82 -19.42
N LEU A 10 5.32 -20.75 -19.39
CA LEU A 10 3.86 -20.79 -19.49
C LEU A 10 3.37 -20.41 -20.88
N GLN A 11 2.39 -21.16 -21.40
CA GLN A 11 1.65 -20.75 -22.58
C GLN A 11 0.78 -19.53 -22.25
N TRP A 12 0.47 -18.70 -23.27
CA TRP A 12 -0.34 -17.49 -23.09
C TRP A 12 -1.67 -17.75 -22.35
N ARG A 13 -2.37 -18.82 -22.74
CA ARG A 13 -3.65 -19.20 -22.11
C ARG A 13 -3.52 -19.60 -20.63
N GLN A 14 -2.38 -20.13 -20.24
CA GLN A 14 -2.11 -20.55 -18.85
C GLN A 14 -1.87 -19.36 -17.90
N GLN A 15 -1.54 -18.19 -18.44
CA GLN A 15 -1.30 -16.97 -17.67
C GLN A 15 -2.59 -16.25 -17.25
N GLY A 16 -3.73 -16.59 -17.88
CA GLY A 16 -5.03 -15.95 -17.65
C GLY A 16 -5.36 -15.75 -16.17
N PRO A 17 -5.29 -16.77 -15.31
CA PRO A 17 -5.58 -16.61 -13.89
C PRO A 17 -4.64 -15.62 -13.16
N ALA A 18 -3.35 -15.57 -13.51
CA ALA A 18 -2.41 -14.60 -12.91
C ALA A 18 -2.75 -13.17 -13.33
N VAL A 19 -3.07 -12.96 -14.61
CA VAL A 19 -3.48 -11.66 -15.14
C VAL A 19 -4.80 -11.21 -14.52
N LEU A 20 -5.79 -12.09 -14.42
CA LEU A 20 -7.09 -11.78 -13.80
C LEU A 20 -6.93 -11.38 -12.33
N VAL A 21 -6.14 -12.12 -11.54
CA VAL A 21 -5.87 -11.75 -10.14
C VAL A 21 -5.04 -10.46 -10.07
N GLY A 22 -4.14 -10.22 -11.03
CA GLY A 22 -3.45 -8.93 -11.16
C GLY A 22 -4.41 -7.77 -11.42
N MET A 23 -5.35 -7.93 -12.34
CA MET A 23 -6.42 -6.93 -12.61
C MET A 23 -7.27 -6.67 -11.36
N GLY A 24 -7.64 -7.73 -10.62
CA GLY A 24 -8.36 -7.59 -9.36
C GLY A 24 -7.56 -6.82 -8.30
N HIS A 25 -6.25 -7.03 -8.22
CA HIS A 25 -5.38 -6.24 -7.33
C HIS A 25 -5.34 -4.76 -7.76
N GLY A 26 -5.28 -4.51 -9.07
CA GLY A 26 -5.44 -3.15 -9.61
C GLY A 26 -6.77 -2.52 -9.22
N ALA A 27 -7.87 -3.28 -9.27
CA ALA A 27 -9.18 -2.80 -8.87
C ALA A 27 -9.28 -2.49 -7.36
N THR A 28 -8.58 -3.25 -6.50
CA THR A 28 -8.47 -2.95 -5.06
C THR A 28 -7.75 -1.62 -4.83
N HIS A 29 -6.63 -1.41 -5.51
CA HIS A 29 -5.87 -0.16 -5.45
C HIS A 29 -6.60 1.01 -6.13
N TRP A 30 -7.42 0.73 -7.14
CA TRP A 30 -8.30 1.73 -7.75
C TRP A 30 -9.28 2.33 -6.73
N VAL A 31 -9.88 1.51 -5.83
CA VAL A 31 -10.71 2.02 -4.73
C VAL A 31 -9.93 3.00 -3.86
N MET A 32 -8.72 2.64 -3.46
CA MET A 32 -7.88 3.47 -2.60
C MET A 32 -7.42 4.76 -3.29
N GLY A 33 -6.94 4.66 -4.55
CA GLY A 33 -6.54 5.82 -5.35
C GLY A 33 -7.69 6.79 -5.59
N THR A 34 -8.90 6.28 -5.83
CA THR A 34 -10.12 7.07 -5.95
C THR A 34 -10.44 7.79 -4.63
N PHE A 35 -10.41 7.09 -3.51
CA PHE A 35 -10.66 7.68 -2.20
C PHE A 35 -9.70 8.83 -1.89
N TYR A 36 -8.39 8.63 -2.07
CA TYR A 36 -7.40 9.68 -1.82
C TYR A 36 -7.60 10.90 -2.73
N LEU A 37 -7.89 10.67 -4.02
CA LEU A 37 -8.15 11.78 -4.94
C LEU A 37 -9.41 12.57 -4.59
N LEU A 38 -10.47 11.88 -4.17
CA LEU A 38 -11.76 12.51 -3.83
C LEU A 38 -11.73 13.23 -2.49
N LEU A 39 -10.76 12.95 -1.61
CA LEU A 39 -10.73 13.47 -0.24
C LEU A 39 -10.88 14.99 -0.14
N PRO A 40 -10.19 15.86 -0.93
CA PRO A 40 -10.39 17.30 -0.89
C PRO A 40 -11.80 17.73 -1.33
N PHE A 41 -12.40 17.04 -2.28
CA PHE A 41 -13.75 17.36 -2.75
C PHE A 41 -14.82 16.94 -1.74
N ILE A 42 -14.63 15.80 -1.08
CA ILE A 42 -15.47 15.31 0.03
C ILE A 42 -15.36 16.28 1.21
N ALA A 43 -14.14 16.63 1.63
CA ALA A 43 -13.91 17.53 2.75
C ALA A 43 -14.55 18.91 2.50
N LYS A 44 -14.43 19.43 1.29
CA LYS A 44 -15.05 20.71 0.92
C LYS A 44 -16.59 20.63 0.91
N ALA A 45 -17.16 19.56 0.33
CA ALA A 45 -18.61 19.41 0.18
C ALA A 45 -19.32 19.17 1.52
N LEU A 46 -18.69 18.44 2.44
CA LEU A 46 -19.24 18.09 3.74
C LEU A 46 -18.68 18.96 4.87
N HIS A 47 -17.97 20.03 4.55
CA HIS A 47 -17.36 20.99 5.48
C HIS A 47 -16.50 20.32 6.57
N LEU A 48 -15.73 19.27 6.20
CA LEU A 48 -14.88 18.56 7.12
C LEU A 48 -13.61 19.37 7.45
N SER A 49 -13.20 19.33 8.70
CA SER A 49 -11.87 19.77 9.13
C SER A 49 -10.78 18.84 8.56
N TYR A 50 -9.54 19.28 8.55
CA TYR A 50 -8.41 18.45 8.14
C TYR A 50 -8.19 17.27 9.11
N THR A 51 -8.51 17.45 10.39
CA THR A 51 -8.51 16.37 11.38
C THR A 51 -9.54 15.29 11.04
N GLU A 52 -10.77 15.67 10.65
CA GLU A 52 -11.79 14.69 10.22
C GLU A 52 -11.41 14.00 8.92
N ALA A 53 -10.81 14.70 7.95
CA ALA A 53 -10.26 14.07 6.75
C ALA A 53 -9.14 13.07 7.11
N GLY A 54 -8.25 13.42 8.01
CA GLY A 54 -7.24 12.53 8.57
C GLY A 54 -7.82 11.32 9.30
N LEU A 55 -8.91 11.51 10.06
CA LEU A 55 -9.64 10.44 10.74
C LEU A 55 -10.20 9.42 9.75
N LEU A 56 -10.79 9.85 8.64
CA LEU A 56 -11.28 8.95 7.61
C LEU A 56 -10.16 8.05 7.06
N VAL A 57 -9.00 8.64 6.73
CA VAL A 57 -7.84 7.87 6.23
C VAL A 57 -7.30 6.92 7.31
N SER A 58 -7.18 7.38 8.55
CA SER A 58 -6.74 6.55 9.67
C SER A 58 -7.69 5.38 9.92
N THR A 59 -8.98 5.59 9.77
CA THR A 59 -10.02 4.54 9.89
C THR A 59 -9.84 3.46 8.83
N VAL A 60 -9.49 3.80 7.58
CA VAL A 60 -9.12 2.82 6.56
C VAL A 60 -7.91 1.99 7.01
N HIS A 61 -6.87 2.61 7.56
CA HIS A 61 -5.68 1.89 8.03
C HIS A 61 -5.97 0.98 9.23
N ILE A 62 -6.77 1.44 10.20
CA ILE A 62 -7.19 0.64 11.37
C ILE A 62 -7.98 -0.58 10.93
N SER A 63 -9.00 -0.39 10.10
CA SER A 63 -9.87 -1.47 9.64
C SER A 63 -9.12 -2.47 8.75
N SER A 64 -8.19 -1.99 7.91
CA SER A 64 -7.28 -2.85 7.16
C SER A 64 -6.40 -3.70 8.08
N PHE A 65 -5.79 -3.09 9.08
CA PHE A 65 -4.94 -3.80 10.03
C PHE A 65 -5.73 -4.83 10.85
N ALA A 66 -6.88 -4.45 11.38
CA ALA A 66 -7.76 -5.36 12.11
C ALA A 66 -8.18 -6.57 11.25
N THR A 67 -8.54 -6.32 9.99
CA THR A 67 -8.92 -7.40 9.06
C THR A 67 -7.74 -8.31 8.74
N ASN A 68 -6.52 -7.79 8.68
CA ASN A 68 -5.32 -8.60 8.39
C ASN A 68 -5.13 -9.74 9.41
N ILE A 69 -5.52 -9.53 10.67
CA ILE A 69 -5.39 -10.51 11.74
C ILE A 69 -6.24 -11.77 11.44
N PHE A 70 -7.43 -11.58 10.85
CA PHE A 70 -8.41 -12.67 10.66
C PHE A 70 -8.49 -13.17 9.22
N SER A 71 -8.08 -12.36 8.25
CA SER A 71 -8.29 -12.64 6.82
C SER A 71 -7.55 -13.90 6.34
N GLY A 72 -6.33 -14.13 6.84
CA GLY A 72 -5.57 -15.34 6.53
C GLY A 72 -6.27 -16.60 7.04
N ALA A 73 -6.67 -16.61 8.32
CA ALA A 73 -7.39 -17.71 8.92
C ALA A 73 -8.73 -17.98 8.20
N LEU A 74 -9.49 -16.94 7.84
CA LEU A 74 -10.73 -17.08 7.10
C LEU A 74 -10.51 -17.76 5.74
N VAL A 75 -9.46 -17.38 5.00
CA VAL A 75 -9.10 -17.99 3.72
C VAL A 75 -8.70 -19.44 3.88
N ASP A 76 -7.93 -19.77 4.91
CA ASP A 76 -7.43 -21.12 5.14
C ASP A 76 -8.53 -22.06 5.62
N VAL A 77 -9.38 -21.62 6.57
CA VAL A 77 -10.51 -22.41 7.08
C VAL A 77 -11.58 -22.64 6.03
N THR A 78 -11.94 -21.60 5.27
CA THR A 78 -13.01 -21.72 4.28
C THR A 78 -12.57 -22.33 2.96
N GLY A 79 -11.30 -22.17 2.59
CA GLY A 79 -10.75 -22.52 1.28
C GLY A 79 -11.39 -21.74 0.11
N ARG A 80 -12.30 -20.79 0.39
CA ARG A 80 -13.13 -20.09 -0.62
C ARG A 80 -12.44 -18.86 -1.22
N ARG A 81 -11.27 -19.02 -1.85
CA ARG A 81 -10.44 -17.89 -2.35
C ARG A 81 -11.17 -17.02 -3.36
N VAL A 82 -11.73 -17.60 -4.42
CA VAL A 82 -12.42 -16.85 -5.48
C VAL A 82 -13.63 -16.08 -4.97
N PRO A 83 -14.55 -16.68 -4.17
CA PRO A 83 -15.64 -15.91 -3.57
C PRO A 83 -15.19 -14.76 -2.69
N ILE A 84 -14.09 -14.92 -1.92
CA ILE A 84 -13.53 -13.85 -1.09
C ILE A 84 -12.98 -12.71 -1.96
N LEU A 85 -12.26 -13.02 -3.05
CA LEU A 85 -11.77 -12.03 -4.00
C LEU A 85 -12.92 -11.22 -4.62
N VAL A 86 -13.97 -11.89 -5.09
CA VAL A 86 -15.14 -11.24 -5.68
C VAL A 86 -15.88 -10.39 -4.66
N ALA A 87 -16.12 -10.93 -3.46
CA ALA A 87 -16.78 -10.20 -2.38
C ALA A 87 -16.00 -8.94 -1.96
N SER A 88 -14.67 -9.04 -1.84
CA SER A 88 -13.82 -7.88 -1.51
C SER A 88 -13.99 -6.75 -2.52
N LEU A 89 -13.92 -7.04 -3.83
CA LEU A 89 -14.11 -6.01 -4.85
C LEU A 89 -15.52 -5.45 -4.86
N THR A 90 -16.54 -6.32 -4.76
CA THR A 90 -17.94 -5.90 -4.83
C THR A 90 -18.31 -5.01 -3.63
N VAL A 91 -17.97 -5.44 -2.41
CA VAL A 91 -18.28 -4.67 -1.19
C VAL A 91 -17.49 -3.35 -1.16
N GLY A 92 -16.19 -3.37 -1.56
CA GLY A 92 -15.40 -2.15 -1.64
C GLY A 92 -15.94 -1.16 -2.68
N ALA A 93 -16.38 -1.64 -3.85
CA ALA A 93 -17.02 -0.82 -4.87
C ALA A 93 -18.34 -0.21 -4.38
N LEU A 94 -19.20 -1.02 -3.77
CA LEU A 94 -20.50 -0.55 -3.24
C LEU A 94 -20.29 0.47 -2.11
N ALA A 95 -19.33 0.26 -1.21
CA ALA A 95 -18.99 1.22 -0.18
C ALA A 95 -18.55 2.57 -0.78
N LEU A 96 -17.70 2.54 -1.82
CA LEU A 96 -17.27 3.75 -2.52
C LEU A 96 -18.45 4.45 -3.25
N ALA A 97 -19.32 3.69 -3.91
CA ALA A 97 -20.51 4.22 -4.58
C ALA A 97 -21.46 4.92 -3.60
N SER A 98 -21.51 4.45 -2.37
CA SER A 98 -22.39 4.99 -1.31
C SER A 98 -21.86 6.26 -0.66
N PHE A 99 -20.66 6.74 -1.00
CA PHE A 99 -20.08 7.96 -0.41
C PHE A 99 -20.98 9.19 -0.59
N GLY A 100 -21.65 9.32 -1.74
CA GLY A 100 -22.57 10.40 -2.02
C GLY A 100 -23.87 10.42 -1.19
N MET A 101 -24.10 9.37 -0.40
CA MET A 101 -25.27 9.27 0.52
C MET A 101 -24.93 9.74 1.94
N ALA A 102 -23.66 10.04 2.22
CA ALA A 102 -23.21 10.46 3.54
C ALA A 102 -23.38 11.97 3.73
N ASP A 103 -23.95 12.36 4.89
CA ASP A 103 -24.20 13.76 5.26
C ASP A 103 -23.08 14.37 6.11
N GLY A 104 -21.99 13.65 6.36
CA GLY A 104 -20.85 14.09 7.15
C GLY A 104 -19.90 12.95 7.50
N VAL A 105 -18.94 13.22 8.40
CA VAL A 105 -17.90 12.26 8.79
C VAL A 105 -18.49 10.97 9.35
N LEU A 106 -19.53 11.06 10.18
CA LEU A 106 -20.15 9.88 10.79
C LEU A 106 -20.79 8.94 9.77
N GLY A 107 -21.39 9.49 8.70
CA GLY A 107 -21.93 8.70 7.58
C GLY A 107 -20.84 8.05 6.74
N LEU A 108 -19.67 8.69 6.62
CA LEU A 108 -18.52 8.14 5.88
C LEU A 108 -17.76 7.07 6.65
N LEU A 109 -17.71 7.13 7.98
CA LEU A 109 -16.93 6.18 8.80
C LEU A 109 -17.23 4.69 8.49
N PRO A 110 -18.48 4.23 8.47
CA PRO A 110 -18.77 2.84 8.15
C PRO A 110 -18.35 2.45 6.73
N LEU A 111 -18.43 3.37 5.78
CA LEU A 111 -18.06 3.13 4.40
C LEU A 111 -16.53 2.98 4.25
N VAL A 112 -15.74 3.83 4.91
CA VAL A 112 -14.28 3.71 4.90
C VAL A 112 -13.78 2.50 5.71
N VAL A 113 -14.52 2.07 6.75
CA VAL A 113 -14.27 0.77 7.42
C VAL A 113 -14.41 -0.38 6.43
N LEU A 114 -15.49 -0.41 5.66
CA LEU A 114 -15.69 -1.43 4.62
C LEU A 114 -14.59 -1.40 3.57
N ILE A 115 -14.16 -0.23 3.12
CA ILE A 115 -13.05 -0.09 2.18
C ILE A 115 -11.76 -0.67 2.77
N GLY A 116 -11.42 -0.33 4.00
CA GLY A 116 -10.22 -0.86 4.66
C GLY A 116 -10.27 -2.37 4.87
N CYS A 117 -11.41 -2.91 5.31
CA CYS A 117 -11.61 -4.34 5.48
C CYS A 117 -11.46 -5.10 4.15
N THR A 118 -12.12 -4.63 3.09
CA THR A 118 -12.12 -5.28 1.78
C THR A 118 -10.76 -5.18 1.10
N ASN A 119 -10.06 -4.06 1.24
CA ASN A 119 -8.70 -3.88 0.74
C ASN A 119 -7.75 -4.95 1.29
N ASN A 120 -7.81 -5.22 2.59
CA ASN A 120 -6.90 -6.18 3.20
C ASN A 120 -7.36 -7.65 3.08
N MET A 121 -8.67 -7.90 3.00
CA MET A 121 -9.21 -9.25 2.73
C MET A 121 -8.75 -9.83 1.39
N TRP A 122 -8.46 -8.98 0.41
CA TRP A 122 -7.94 -9.34 -0.90
C TRP A 122 -6.63 -10.12 -0.83
N HIS A 123 -5.65 -9.62 -0.05
CA HIS A 123 -4.26 -10.08 -0.14
C HIS A 123 -4.05 -11.57 0.19
N PRO A 124 -4.50 -12.11 1.34
CA PRO A 124 -4.28 -13.52 1.64
C PRO A 124 -5.01 -14.44 0.66
N ALA A 125 -6.19 -14.06 0.19
CA ALA A 125 -6.94 -14.84 -0.81
C ALA A 125 -6.21 -14.89 -2.15
N ALA A 126 -5.70 -13.74 -2.64
CA ALA A 126 -4.99 -13.63 -3.91
C ALA A 126 -3.63 -14.34 -3.87
N ILE A 127 -2.84 -14.10 -2.82
CA ILE A 127 -1.51 -14.70 -2.66
C ILE A 127 -1.63 -16.23 -2.52
N SER A 128 -2.61 -16.72 -1.73
CA SER A 128 -2.87 -18.14 -1.59
C SER A 128 -3.35 -18.79 -2.89
N TYR A 129 -4.23 -18.11 -3.64
CA TYR A 129 -4.68 -18.58 -4.96
C TYR A 129 -3.51 -18.70 -5.96
N ILE A 130 -2.73 -17.64 -6.11
CA ILE A 130 -1.56 -17.59 -7.01
C ILE A 130 -0.54 -18.65 -6.63
N SER A 131 -0.19 -18.76 -5.35
CA SER A 131 0.85 -19.67 -4.87
C SER A 131 0.51 -21.14 -5.13
N ARG A 132 -0.77 -21.50 -5.05
CA ARG A 132 -1.24 -22.86 -5.36
C ARG A 132 -1.36 -23.13 -6.85
N ARG A 133 -1.79 -22.12 -7.61
CA ARG A 133 -2.00 -22.28 -9.05
C ARG A 133 -0.70 -22.28 -9.86
N PHE A 134 0.32 -21.57 -9.36
CA PHE A 134 1.61 -21.40 -10.02
C PHE A 134 2.79 -21.77 -9.09
N PRO A 135 2.89 -23.02 -8.59
CA PRO A 135 3.89 -23.38 -7.60
C PRO A 135 5.33 -23.21 -8.11
N GLN A 136 5.58 -23.50 -9.40
CA GLN A 136 6.90 -23.37 -10.02
C GLN A 136 7.18 -21.96 -10.57
N GLN A 137 6.15 -21.18 -10.92
CA GLN A 137 6.26 -19.83 -11.47
C GLN A 137 5.69 -18.78 -10.49
N ARG A 138 5.73 -19.07 -9.17
CA ARG A 138 5.16 -18.21 -8.13
C ARG A 138 5.67 -16.77 -8.19
N GLY A 139 6.99 -16.60 -8.35
CA GLY A 139 7.60 -15.27 -8.45
C GLY A 139 7.06 -14.45 -9.62
N TYR A 140 6.94 -15.08 -10.79
CA TYR A 140 6.35 -14.43 -11.97
C TYR A 140 4.88 -14.04 -11.74
N ALA A 141 4.06 -14.96 -11.25
CA ALA A 141 2.64 -14.69 -11.04
C ALA A 141 2.39 -13.62 -9.95
N LEU A 142 3.23 -13.58 -8.90
CA LEU A 142 3.21 -12.52 -7.90
C LEU A 142 3.71 -11.17 -8.44
N SER A 143 4.64 -11.16 -9.41
CA SER A 143 5.04 -9.91 -10.06
C SER A 143 3.92 -9.32 -10.92
N ILE A 144 3.14 -10.15 -11.62
CA ILE A 144 1.93 -9.70 -12.34
C ILE A 144 0.89 -9.14 -11.36
N HIS A 145 0.71 -9.79 -10.22
CA HIS A 145 -0.16 -9.30 -9.15
C HIS A 145 0.30 -7.92 -8.62
N ALA A 146 1.60 -7.73 -8.38
CA ALA A 146 2.15 -6.44 -7.96
C ALA A 146 2.03 -5.35 -9.04
N LEU A 147 2.24 -5.71 -10.32
CA LEU A 147 2.05 -4.79 -11.44
C LEU A 147 0.60 -4.29 -11.51
N GLY A 148 -0.37 -5.17 -11.23
CA GLY A 148 -1.78 -4.79 -11.13
C GLY A 148 -2.01 -3.69 -10.11
N ALA A 149 -1.50 -3.86 -8.87
CA ALA A 149 -1.61 -2.84 -7.82
C ALA A 149 -1.06 -1.48 -8.28
N ASN A 150 0.16 -1.48 -8.80
CA ASN A 150 0.81 -0.26 -9.28
C ASN A 150 0.01 0.42 -10.40
N SER A 151 -0.59 -0.39 -11.30
CA SER A 151 -1.47 0.14 -12.35
C SER A 151 -2.72 0.79 -11.77
N GLY A 152 -3.34 0.18 -10.76
CA GLY A 152 -4.48 0.75 -10.04
C GLY A 152 -4.15 2.08 -9.37
N ASP A 153 -3.02 2.14 -8.66
CA ASP A 153 -2.55 3.35 -7.98
C ASP A 153 -2.26 4.52 -8.94
N ALA A 154 -1.78 4.22 -10.16
CA ALA A 154 -1.49 5.24 -11.17
C ALA A 154 -2.73 5.66 -11.97
N LEU A 155 -3.53 4.68 -12.42
CA LEU A 155 -4.64 4.93 -13.35
C LEU A 155 -5.87 5.51 -12.66
N ALA A 156 -6.17 5.10 -11.41
CA ALA A 156 -7.36 5.58 -10.70
C ALA A 156 -7.37 7.11 -10.52
N PRO A 157 -6.30 7.75 -9.99
CA PRO A 157 -6.29 9.20 -9.85
C PRO A 157 -6.39 9.93 -11.18
N MET A 158 -5.78 9.41 -12.26
CA MET A 158 -5.89 10.02 -13.59
C MET A 158 -7.33 9.98 -14.12
N ALA A 159 -7.94 8.80 -14.08
CA ALA A 159 -9.28 8.59 -14.62
C ALA A 159 -10.34 9.37 -13.82
N VAL A 160 -10.26 9.31 -12.49
CA VAL A 160 -11.21 10.02 -11.62
C VAL A 160 -10.99 11.53 -11.67
N GLY A 161 -9.73 12.00 -11.73
CA GLY A 161 -9.41 13.41 -11.93
C GLY A 161 -9.95 13.95 -13.25
N ALA A 162 -9.88 13.18 -14.33
CA ALA A 162 -10.50 13.52 -15.60
C ALA A 162 -12.04 13.51 -15.53
N ALA A 163 -12.64 12.55 -14.84
CA ALA A 163 -14.09 12.45 -14.67
C ALA A 163 -14.67 13.63 -13.89
N LEU A 164 -13.96 14.16 -12.90
CA LEU A 164 -14.36 15.32 -12.10
C LEU A 164 -14.47 16.64 -12.89
N VAL A 165 -14.03 16.67 -14.16
CA VAL A 165 -14.28 17.83 -15.05
C VAL A 165 -15.77 17.95 -15.40
N TRP A 166 -16.47 16.81 -15.48
CA TRP A 166 -17.88 16.75 -15.89
C TRP A 166 -18.82 16.22 -14.81
N LEU A 167 -18.28 15.54 -13.81
CA LEU A 167 -19.06 14.89 -12.76
C LEU A 167 -18.81 15.55 -11.41
N THR A 168 -19.83 15.56 -10.56
CA THR A 168 -19.65 15.85 -9.12
C THR A 168 -18.78 14.75 -8.47
N TRP A 169 -18.21 15.03 -7.31
CA TRP A 169 -17.39 14.05 -6.58
C TRP A 169 -18.19 12.77 -6.26
N SER A 170 -19.47 12.89 -5.93
CA SER A 170 -20.37 11.75 -5.65
C SER A 170 -20.61 10.91 -6.92
N GLN A 171 -20.89 11.56 -8.05
CA GLN A 171 -21.04 10.88 -9.34
C GLN A 171 -19.74 10.23 -9.79
N ALA A 172 -18.60 10.88 -9.57
CA ALA A 172 -17.27 10.33 -9.88
C ALA A 172 -16.96 9.09 -9.02
N ALA A 173 -17.30 9.11 -7.72
CA ALA A 173 -17.20 7.95 -6.84
C ALA A 173 -18.04 6.77 -7.35
N THR A 174 -19.29 7.03 -7.73
CA THR A 174 -20.18 6.00 -8.31
C THR A 174 -19.67 5.50 -9.65
N ALA A 175 -19.23 6.37 -10.55
CA ALA A 175 -18.67 5.98 -11.85
C ALA A 175 -17.39 5.15 -11.71
N ALA A 176 -16.54 5.46 -10.73
CA ALA A 176 -15.32 4.73 -10.43
C ALA A 176 -15.58 3.26 -10.03
N CYS A 177 -16.81 2.92 -9.62
CA CYS A 177 -17.18 1.54 -9.27
C CYS A 177 -17.37 0.64 -10.49
N VAL A 178 -17.68 1.21 -11.65
CA VAL A 178 -17.95 0.44 -12.87
C VAL A 178 -16.79 -0.49 -13.25
N PRO A 179 -15.54 -0.01 -13.39
CA PRO A 179 -14.42 -0.89 -13.73
C PRO A 179 -14.15 -1.93 -12.63
N ILE A 180 -14.37 -1.60 -11.34
CA ILE A 180 -14.17 -2.53 -10.23
C ILE A 180 -15.18 -3.68 -10.32
N LEU A 181 -16.46 -3.36 -10.50
CA LEU A 181 -17.54 -4.35 -10.64
C LEU A 181 -17.39 -5.20 -11.90
N ALA A 182 -16.92 -4.61 -13.01
CA ALA A 182 -16.61 -5.35 -14.23
C ALA A 182 -15.49 -6.38 -13.98
N VAL A 183 -14.43 -6.00 -13.26
CA VAL A 183 -13.35 -6.92 -12.86
C VAL A 183 -13.87 -7.99 -11.91
N ALA A 184 -14.70 -7.63 -10.92
CA ALA A 184 -15.30 -8.59 -9.98
C ALA A 184 -16.15 -9.64 -10.74
N LEU A 185 -16.96 -9.21 -11.69
CA LEU A 185 -17.75 -10.09 -12.55
C LEU A 185 -16.84 -11.00 -13.39
N LEU A 186 -15.80 -10.44 -13.99
CA LEU A 186 -14.82 -11.19 -14.77
C LEU A 186 -14.11 -12.26 -13.93
N LEU A 187 -13.72 -11.95 -12.71
CA LEU A 187 -13.15 -12.93 -11.78
C LEU A 187 -14.17 -14.03 -11.43
N PHE A 188 -15.42 -13.65 -11.19
CA PHE A 188 -16.48 -14.60 -10.87
C PHE A 188 -16.75 -15.61 -12.00
N LEU A 189 -16.71 -15.14 -13.26
CA LEU A 189 -17.01 -15.94 -14.44
C LEU A 189 -15.80 -16.75 -14.94
N ALA A 190 -14.59 -16.19 -14.86
CA ALA A 190 -13.43 -16.72 -15.55
C ALA A 190 -12.41 -17.42 -14.65
N LEU A 191 -12.38 -17.13 -13.31
CA LEU A 191 -11.46 -17.84 -12.44
C LEU A 191 -11.93 -19.26 -12.13
N PRO A 192 -11.07 -20.27 -12.32
CA PRO A 192 -11.37 -21.64 -11.92
C PRO A 192 -11.66 -21.72 -10.42
N ARG A 193 -12.82 -22.25 -10.10
CA ARG A 193 -13.21 -22.50 -8.69
C ARG A 193 -12.50 -23.75 -8.18
N GLN A 194 -12.11 -23.72 -6.92
CA GLN A 194 -11.46 -24.87 -6.30
C GLN A 194 -12.44 -26.01 -6.10
N SER A 195 -11.98 -27.24 -6.36
CA SER A 195 -12.73 -28.47 -6.07
C SER A 195 -12.85 -28.69 -4.56
N ASN A 196 -13.81 -29.49 -4.15
CA ASN A 196 -13.99 -29.83 -2.72
C ASN A 196 -12.78 -30.59 -2.15
N SER A 197 -12.07 -31.39 -2.96
CA SER A 197 -10.85 -32.09 -2.58
C SER A 197 -9.68 -31.11 -2.30
N GLU A 198 -9.54 -30.06 -3.12
CA GLU A 198 -8.51 -29.01 -2.88
C GLU A 198 -8.82 -28.17 -1.65
N ARG A 199 -10.10 -28.03 -1.28
CA ARG A 199 -10.51 -27.35 -0.03
C ARG A 199 -10.16 -28.16 1.20
N ALA A 200 -10.41 -29.47 1.19
CA ALA A 200 -10.09 -30.36 2.31
C ALA A 200 -8.58 -30.41 2.61
N GLN A 201 -7.73 -30.37 1.59
CA GLN A 201 -6.27 -30.30 1.76
C GLN A 201 -5.79 -28.94 2.31
N SER A 202 -6.59 -27.88 2.23
CA SER A 202 -6.24 -26.55 2.77
C SER A 202 -6.29 -26.50 4.29
N SER A 203 -7.16 -27.30 4.90
CA SER A 203 -7.36 -27.36 6.37
C SER A 203 -6.28 -28.13 7.10
N ALA A 204 -5.40 -28.83 6.38
CA ALA A 204 -4.36 -29.70 6.95
C ALA A 204 -2.95 -29.06 6.96
N GLY A 205 -2.85 -27.74 6.74
CA GLY A 205 -1.58 -27.03 6.86
C GLY A 205 -1.07 -27.05 8.29
N GLU A 206 0.18 -27.50 8.50
CA GLU A 206 0.87 -27.42 9.78
C GLU A 206 0.89 -25.96 10.25
N GLY A 207 -0.04 -25.62 11.14
CA GLY A 207 -0.04 -24.33 11.83
C GLY A 207 1.23 -24.23 12.67
N MET A 208 1.99 -23.16 12.52
CA MET A 208 3.08 -22.86 13.43
C MET A 208 2.52 -22.88 14.86
N ASP A 209 3.15 -23.65 15.75
CA ASP A 209 2.80 -23.64 17.16
C ASP A 209 2.87 -22.21 17.73
N LEU A 210 1.77 -21.76 18.34
CA LEU A 210 1.66 -20.40 18.91
C LEU A 210 2.80 -20.11 19.91
N ALA A 211 3.23 -21.10 20.68
CA ALA A 211 4.33 -20.92 21.63
C ALA A 211 5.65 -20.64 20.90
N THR A 212 5.93 -21.33 19.82
CA THR A 212 7.10 -21.11 18.95
C THR A 212 7.02 -19.74 18.28
N TYR A 213 5.85 -19.30 17.82
CA TYR A 213 5.63 -17.96 17.27
C TYR A 213 5.92 -16.87 18.30
N PHE A 214 5.33 -16.96 19.50
CA PHE A 214 5.56 -15.95 20.56
C PHE A 214 7.01 -15.94 21.06
N LYS A 215 7.66 -17.09 21.16
CA LYS A 215 9.08 -17.18 21.50
C LYS A 215 9.96 -16.51 20.41
N GLY A 216 9.63 -16.74 19.14
CA GLY A 216 10.30 -16.07 18.03
C GLY A 216 10.11 -14.55 18.08
N LEU A 217 8.88 -14.09 18.33
CA LEU A 217 8.55 -12.68 18.45
C LEU A 217 9.29 -12.00 19.61
N THR A 218 9.35 -12.61 20.78
CA THR A 218 10.12 -12.07 21.94
C THR A 218 11.61 -12.01 21.65
N THR A 219 12.18 -12.98 20.95
CA THR A 219 13.58 -12.95 20.52
C THR A 219 13.86 -11.75 19.60
N LEU A 220 12.97 -11.47 18.64
CA LEU A 220 13.11 -10.33 17.74
C LEU A 220 12.88 -8.98 18.44
N LEU A 221 11.97 -8.91 19.42
CA LEU A 221 11.73 -7.72 20.23
C LEU A 221 12.93 -7.38 21.15
N CYS A 222 13.82 -8.32 21.43
CA CYS A 222 15.07 -8.07 22.15
C CYS A 222 16.24 -7.69 21.23
N ASP A 223 16.09 -7.84 19.90
CA ASP A 223 17.14 -7.49 18.94
C ASP A 223 17.06 -6.01 18.56
N ARG A 224 18.06 -5.24 19.01
CA ARG A 224 18.13 -3.79 18.75
C ARG A 224 18.21 -3.45 17.27
N ALA A 225 18.85 -4.29 16.44
CA ALA A 225 18.96 -4.03 15.00
C ALA A 225 17.60 -4.23 14.32
N VAL A 226 16.84 -5.26 14.70
CA VAL A 226 15.48 -5.53 14.22
C VAL A 226 14.55 -4.39 14.62
N LEU A 227 14.54 -3.99 15.90
CA LEU A 227 13.70 -2.88 16.39
C LEU A 227 14.03 -1.55 15.70
N SER A 228 15.32 -1.29 15.50
CA SER A 228 15.76 -0.08 14.80
C SER A 228 15.26 -0.03 13.36
N LEU A 229 15.33 -1.17 12.67
CA LEU A 229 14.84 -1.25 11.31
C LEU A 229 13.30 -1.20 11.24
N CYS A 230 12.60 -1.75 12.23
CA CYS A 230 11.16 -1.58 12.39
C CYS A 230 10.78 -0.10 12.58
N LEU A 231 11.53 0.64 13.42
CA LEU A 231 11.32 2.08 13.63
C LEU A 231 11.54 2.87 12.33
N VAL A 232 12.63 2.61 11.61
CA VAL A 232 12.93 3.25 10.32
C VAL A 232 11.82 2.96 9.30
N ALA A 233 11.39 1.71 9.20
CA ALA A 233 10.30 1.29 8.32
C ALA A 233 8.97 1.97 8.69
N ALA A 234 8.68 2.07 9.99
CA ALA A 234 7.46 2.68 10.51
C ALA A 234 7.41 4.19 10.23
N LEU A 235 8.49 4.93 10.51
CA LEU A 235 8.60 6.37 10.24
C LEU A 235 8.51 6.68 8.73
N ARG A 236 9.16 5.86 7.90
CA ARG A 236 9.03 5.98 6.44
C ARG A 236 7.58 5.74 5.98
N THR A 237 6.89 4.74 6.53
CA THR A 237 5.50 4.41 6.17
C THR A 237 4.53 5.46 6.73
N MET A 238 4.79 5.99 7.91
CA MET A 238 4.10 7.16 8.47
C MET A 238 4.10 8.33 7.48
N THR A 239 5.27 8.68 6.95
CA THR A 239 5.41 9.75 5.96
C THR A 239 4.62 9.44 4.69
N GLN A 240 4.67 8.21 4.18
CA GLN A 240 3.89 7.83 3.00
C GLN A 240 2.38 7.95 3.24
N ALA A 241 1.89 7.49 4.39
CA ALA A 241 0.46 7.57 4.74
C ALA A 241 -0.03 9.02 4.87
N GLY A 242 0.74 9.85 5.57
CA GLY A 242 0.45 11.27 5.68
C GLY A 242 0.50 12.00 4.34
N LEU A 243 1.48 11.67 3.49
CA LEU A 243 1.62 12.25 2.17
C LEU A 243 0.42 11.88 1.26
N LEU A 244 0.02 10.61 1.21
CA LEU A 244 -1.13 10.18 0.41
C LEU A 244 -2.44 10.84 0.85
N ALA A 245 -2.60 11.10 2.15
CA ALA A 245 -3.76 11.79 2.69
C ALA A 245 -3.75 13.30 2.39
N PHE A 246 -2.61 13.96 2.61
CA PHE A 246 -2.54 15.44 2.63
C PHE A 246 -2.00 16.07 1.35
N LEU A 247 -1.33 15.33 0.48
CA LEU A 247 -0.89 15.84 -0.82
C LEU A 247 -2.07 16.28 -1.70
N PRO A 248 -3.17 15.50 -1.86
CA PRO A 248 -4.34 15.96 -2.61
C PRO A 248 -4.97 17.22 -2.01
N LEU A 249 -5.07 17.29 -0.67
CA LEU A 249 -5.59 18.45 0.06
C LEU A 249 -4.73 19.70 -0.16
N TYR A 250 -3.40 19.55 -0.10
CA TYR A 250 -2.47 20.66 -0.33
C TYR A 250 -2.50 21.14 -1.80
N LEU A 251 -2.52 20.21 -2.75
CA LEU A 251 -2.63 20.56 -4.17
C LEU A 251 -3.92 21.32 -4.46
N ALA A 252 -5.07 20.85 -3.93
CA ALA A 252 -6.37 21.47 -4.16
C ALA A 252 -6.51 22.81 -3.44
N ASN A 253 -6.24 22.84 -2.12
CA ASN A 253 -6.58 23.99 -1.26
C ASN A 253 -5.41 24.96 -1.10
N GLY A 254 -4.16 24.48 -1.18
CA GLY A 254 -2.96 25.29 -1.06
C GLY A 254 -2.46 25.86 -2.38
N LEU A 255 -2.45 25.05 -3.45
CA LEU A 255 -1.95 25.43 -4.76
C LEU A 255 -3.06 25.68 -5.81
N GLY A 256 -4.33 25.48 -5.46
CA GLY A 256 -5.46 25.69 -6.36
C GLY A 256 -5.49 24.75 -7.57
N ALA A 257 -4.90 23.56 -7.44
CA ALA A 257 -4.82 22.60 -8.53
C ALA A 257 -6.22 22.05 -8.88
N GLY A 258 -6.55 22.08 -10.17
CA GLY A 258 -7.76 21.43 -10.68
C GLY A 258 -7.68 19.90 -10.62
N PRO A 259 -8.83 19.21 -10.76
CA PRO A 259 -8.93 17.77 -10.55
C PRO A 259 -8.02 16.95 -11.47
N VAL A 260 -7.84 17.35 -12.71
CA VAL A 260 -6.93 16.68 -13.66
C VAL A 260 -5.48 16.73 -13.17
N MET A 261 -5.05 17.89 -12.68
CA MET A 261 -3.69 18.08 -12.19
C MET A 261 -3.44 17.30 -10.88
N LEU A 262 -4.46 17.22 -10.01
CA LEU A 262 -4.41 16.33 -8.84
C LEU A 262 -4.17 14.88 -9.26
N GLY A 263 -4.97 14.40 -10.22
CA GLY A 263 -4.84 13.04 -10.74
C GLY A 263 -3.47 12.76 -11.33
N LEU A 264 -2.95 13.69 -12.13
CA LEU A 264 -1.62 13.58 -12.75
C LEU A 264 -0.51 13.59 -11.69
N ALA A 265 -0.58 14.44 -10.67
CA ALA A 265 0.42 14.50 -9.60
C ALA A 265 0.50 13.19 -8.80
N LEU A 266 -0.66 12.65 -8.40
CA LEU A 266 -0.72 11.36 -7.69
C LEU A 266 -0.23 10.22 -8.57
N ALA A 267 -0.64 10.17 -9.85
CA ALA A 267 -0.19 9.17 -10.80
C ALA A 267 1.33 9.25 -11.05
N ALA A 268 1.89 10.45 -11.18
CA ALA A 268 3.32 10.66 -11.37
C ALA A 268 4.13 10.14 -10.17
N MET A 269 3.68 10.45 -8.94
CA MET A 269 4.29 9.95 -7.72
C MET A 269 4.31 8.42 -7.66
N GLN A 270 3.16 7.79 -7.92
CA GLN A 270 3.01 6.33 -7.84
C GLN A 270 3.79 5.62 -8.96
N SER A 271 3.71 6.12 -10.19
CA SER A 271 4.41 5.54 -11.35
C SER A 271 5.93 5.61 -11.20
N ALA A 272 6.47 6.70 -10.64
CA ALA A 272 7.90 6.84 -10.38
C ALA A 272 8.42 5.74 -9.43
N GLY A 273 7.62 5.35 -8.44
CA GLY A 273 7.93 4.27 -7.51
C GLY A 273 8.04 2.89 -8.18
N VAL A 274 7.25 2.65 -9.23
CA VAL A 274 7.29 1.37 -9.99
C VAL A 274 8.67 1.12 -10.58
N VAL A 275 9.29 2.18 -11.13
CA VAL A 275 10.62 2.11 -11.73
C VAL A 275 11.71 2.09 -10.67
N ALA A 276 11.54 2.89 -9.62
CA ALA A 276 12.54 3.07 -8.58
C ALA A 276 12.79 1.81 -7.74
N ALA A 277 11.73 1.06 -7.43
CA ALA A 277 11.80 -0.10 -6.53
C ALA A 277 12.75 -1.22 -7.03
N PRO A 278 12.65 -1.73 -8.27
CA PRO A 278 13.57 -2.75 -8.76
C PRO A 278 14.99 -2.23 -8.94
N VAL A 279 15.16 -0.96 -9.34
CA VAL A 279 16.50 -0.34 -9.49
C VAL A 279 17.20 -0.26 -8.14
N ALA A 280 16.52 0.27 -7.12
CA ALA A 280 17.09 0.38 -5.78
C ALA A 280 17.36 -1.00 -5.14
N GLY A 281 16.46 -1.97 -5.36
CA GLY A 281 16.66 -3.35 -4.93
C GLY A 281 17.95 -3.94 -5.48
N ALA A 282 18.10 -3.96 -6.81
CA ALA A 282 19.28 -4.48 -7.48
C ALA A 282 20.57 -3.73 -7.12
N TRP A 283 20.49 -2.41 -6.94
CA TRP A 283 21.63 -1.61 -6.54
C TRP A 283 22.05 -1.91 -5.10
N SER A 284 21.08 -2.07 -4.19
CA SER A 284 21.33 -2.41 -2.79
C SER A 284 21.99 -3.77 -2.60
N ASP A 285 21.78 -4.72 -3.52
CA ASP A 285 22.44 -6.02 -3.51
C ASP A 285 23.96 -5.89 -3.79
N ARG A 286 24.39 -4.85 -4.51
CA ARG A 286 25.79 -4.61 -4.88
C ARG A 286 26.53 -3.74 -3.88
N VAL A 287 25.91 -2.64 -3.41
CA VAL A 287 26.59 -1.64 -2.55
C VAL A 287 26.22 -1.76 -1.09
N GLY A 288 25.29 -2.69 -0.77
CA GLY A 288 24.76 -2.90 0.59
C GLY A 288 23.44 -2.16 0.84
N ARG A 289 22.69 -2.64 1.83
CA ARG A 289 21.35 -2.11 2.15
C ARG A 289 21.41 -0.71 2.76
N ARG A 290 22.30 -0.52 3.76
CA ARG A 290 22.38 0.70 4.56
C ARG A 290 22.63 1.97 3.72
N PRO A 291 23.61 2.02 2.78
CA PRO A 291 23.84 3.21 1.97
C PRO A 291 22.65 3.62 1.12
N ILE A 292 21.94 2.65 0.53
CA ILE A 292 20.76 2.91 -0.32
C ILE A 292 19.59 3.42 0.51
N VAL A 293 19.33 2.83 1.68
CA VAL A 293 18.26 3.30 2.58
C VAL A 293 18.57 4.71 3.07
N LEU A 294 19.81 4.97 3.50
CA LEU A 294 20.23 6.30 3.98
C LEU A 294 20.09 7.35 2.88
N ALA A 295 20.61 7.07 1.69
CA ALA A 295 20.52 7.99 0.55
C ALA A 295 19.05 8.28 0.16
N GLY A 296 18.22 7.25 0.09
CA GLY A 296 16.81 7.39 -0.27
C GLY A 296 16.01 8.17 0.78
N LEU A 297 16.21 7.91 2.08
CA LEU A 297 15.56 8.65 3.15
C LEU A 297 16.04 10.11 3.19
N THR A 298 17.35 10.36 3.03
CA THR A 298 17.91 11.72 2.98
C THR A 298 17.36 12.49 1.79
N ALA A 299 17.40 11.90 0.59
CA ALA A 299 16.85 12.52 -0.60
C ALA A 299 15.32 12.81 -0.42
N SER A 300 14.56 11.87 0.15
CA SER A 300 13.14 12.09 0.43
C SER A 300 12.91 13.23 1.41
N THR A 301 13.72 13.34 2.47
CA THR A 301 13.64 14.44 3.46
C THR A 301 13.90 15.79 2.77
N VAL A 302 14.97 15.88 1.96
CA VAL A 302 15.33 17.11 1.25
C VAL A 302 14.25 17.50 0.24
N VAL A 303 13.74 16.53 -0.52
CA VAL A 303 12.69 16.79 -1.51
C VAL A 303 11.40 17.26 -0.85
N ILE A 304 10.91 16.58 0.22
CA ILE A 304 9.68 17.00 0.93
C ILE A 304 9.85 18.43 1.49
N ALA A 305 10.95 18.72 2.15
CA ALA A 305 11.22 20.05 2.68
C ALA A 305 11.34 21.09 1.55
N GLY A 306 11.99 20.72 0.45
CA GLY A 306 12.18 21.56 -0.73
C GLY A 306 10.89 21.90 -1.48
N LEU A 307 9.89 20.99 -1.46
CA LEU A 307 8.60 21.21 -2.08
C LEU A 307 7.92 22.49 -1.58
N MET A 308 8.10 22.83 -0.31
CA MET A 308 7.47 24.00 0.32
C MET A 308 8.01 25.35 -0.19
N PHE A 309 9.14 25.34 -0.90
CA PHE A 309 9.72 26.53 -1.56
C PHE A 309 9.31 26.65 -3.03
N LEU A 310 8.55 25.67 -3.56
CA LEU A 310 8.10 25.67 -4.96
C LEU A 310 6.75 26.37 -5.07
N GLY A 311 6.75 27.60 -5.59
CA GLY A 311 5.53 28.40 -5.76
C GLY A 311 4.71 28.04 -7.02
N HIS A 312 5.27 27.26 -7.95
CA HIS A 312 4.59 26.92 -9.20
C HIS A 312 4.11 25.47 -9.23
N LEU A 313 2.84 25.27 -9.59
CA LEU A 313 2.21 23.93 -9.63
C LEU A 313 2.99 22.93 -10.49
N ALA A 314 3.51 23.33 -11.67
CA ALA A 314 4.24 22.45 -12.55
C ALA A 314 5.57 21.93 -11.91
N THR A 315 6.34 22.83 -11.29
CA THR A 315 7.59 22.45 -10.59
C THR A 315 7.30 21.58 -9.36
N PHE A 316 6.19 21.86 -8.67
CA PHE A 316 5.73 21.06 -7.55
C PHE A 316 5.39 19.61 -7.98
N VAL A 317 4.67 19.44 -9.10
CA VAL A 317 4.33 18.10 -9.64
C VAL A 317 5.59 17.32 -10.04
N VAL A 318 6.59 17.98 -10.66
CA VAL A 318 7.89 17.35 -10.94
C VAL A 318 8.58 16.93 -9.64
N GLY A 319 8.58 17.81 -8.62
CA GLY A 319 9.12 17.49 -7.30
C GLY A 319 8.42 16.29 -6.64
N ILE A 320 7.09 16.17 -6.79
CA ILE A 320 6.31 15.02 -6.31
C ILE A 320 6.69 13.72 -7.05
N ALA A 321 6.95 13.77 -8.36
CA ALA A 321 7.42 12.61 -9.10
C ALA A 321 8.82 12.17 -8.62
N VAL A 322 9.73 13.12 -8.38
CA VAL A 322 11.06 12.85 -7.79
C VAL A 322 10.90 12.26 -6.38
N LEU A 323 9.99 12.82 -5.55
CA LEU A 323 9.69 12.28 -4.23
C LEU A 323 9.19 10.85 -4.31
N GLY A 324 8.27 10.55 -5.22
CA GLY A 324 7.77 9.20 -5.47
C GLY A 324 8.92 8.24 -5.81
N PHE A 325 9.82 8.65 -6.70
CA PHE A 325 10.99 7.85 -7.06
C PHE A 325 11.84 7.50 -5.83
N VAL A 326 12.28 8.49 -5.05
CA VAL A 326 13.19 8.24 -3.93
C VAL A 326 12.52 7.58 -2.73
N LEU A 327 11.28 7.94 -2.41
CA LEU A 327 10.55 7.41 -1.25
C LEU A 327 10.13 5.94 -1.44
N PHE A 328 9.65 5.57 -2.63
CA PHE A 328 9.21 4.20 -2.90
C PHE A 328 10.39 3.25 -3.16
N ALA A 329 11.53 3.75 -3.63
CA ALA A 329 12.77 2.99 -3.80
C ALA A 329 13.25 2.31 -2.50
N VAL A 330 13.05 2.96 -1.36
CA VAL A 330 13.56 2.51 -0.05
C VAL A 330 12.81 1.29 0.47
N ARG A 331 11.51 1.16 0.17
CA ARG A 331 10.64 0.12 0.74
C ARG A 331 11.16 -1.32 0.53
N PRO A 332 11.43 -1.79 -0.70
CA PRO A 332 11.90 -3.15 -0.92
C PRO A 332 13.27 -3.40 -0.30
N VAL A 333 14.13 -2.38 -0.23
CA VAL A 333 15.46 -2.49 0.37
C VAL A 333 15.37 -2.71 1.88
N ILE A 334 14.47 -1.98 2.58
CA ILE A 334 14.23 -2.19 4.02
C ILE A 334 13.68 -3.60 4.28
N HIS A 335 12.75 -4.07 3.46
CA HIS A 335 12.17 -5.41 3.61
C HIS A 335 13.23 -6.51 3.40
N SER A 336 14.08 -6.38 2.37
CA SER A 336 15.20 -7.30 2.15
C SER A 336 16.19 -7.26 3.31
N TRP A 337 16.50 -6.07 3.82
CA TRP A 337 17.41 -5.91 4.96
C TRP A 337 16.86 -6.57 6.23
N MET A 338 15.56 -6.47 6.49
CA MET A 338 14.92 -7.19 7.58
C MET A 338 15.12 -8.70 7.47
N MET A 339 14.98 -9.25 6.25
CA MET A 339 15.23 -10.68 6.03
C MET A 339 16.71 -11.06 6.20
N ASP A 340 17.64 -10.16 5.83
CA ASP A 340 19.07 -10.38 6.02
C ASP A 340 19.47 -10.40 7.51
N LEU A 341 18.76 -9.66 8.38
CA LEU A 341 18.98 -9.61 9.84
C LEU A 341 18.30 -10.75 10.59
N THR A 342 17.29 -11.39 9.99
CA THR A 342 16.43 -12.35 10.67
C THR A 342 16.89 -13.78 10.42
N PRO A 343 16.92 -14.66 11.45
CA PRO A 343 17.12 -16.10 11.26
C PRO A 343 16.07 -16.68 10.31
N ALA A 344 16.47 -17.65 9.47
CA ALA A 344 15.61 -18.22 8.42
C ALA A 344 14.27 -18.78 8.94
N ASN A 345 14.25 -19.30 10.17
CA ASN A 345 13.06 -19.85 10.83
C ASN A 345 12.14 -18.76 11.45
N LEU A 346 12.56 -17.50 11.52
CA LEU A 346 11.79 -16.39 12.12
C LEU A 346 11.33 -15.34 11.10
N GLY A 347 11.47 -15.59 9.80
CA GLY A 347 11.11 -14.64 8.75
C GLY A 347 9.65 -14.18 8.79
N GLY A 348 8.72 -15.06 9.12
CA GLY A 348 7.30 -14.74 9.31
C GLY A 348 7.07 -13.79 10.50
N SER A 349 7.69 -14.08 11.65
CA SER A 349 7.59 -13.23 12.85
C SER A 349 8.21 -11.86 12.63
N ALA A 350 9.36 -11.78 11.94
CA ALA A 350 10.00 -10.51 11.59
C ALA A 350 9.14 -9.66 10.65
N THR A 351 8.52 -10.29 9.65
CA THR A 351 7.58 -9.63 8.73
C THR A 351 6.38 -9.08 9.49
N SER A 352 5.79 -9.87 10.39
CA SER A 352 4.64 -9.45 11.21
C SER A 352 5.00 -8.28 12.13
N LEU A 353 6.17 -8.32 12.78
CA LEU A 353 6.64 -7.24 13.65
C LEU A 353 6.85 -5.93 12.86
N MET A 354 7.48 -6.03 11.70
CA MET A 354 7.72 -4.88 10.83
C MET A 354 6.42 -4.29 10.28
N PHE A 355 5.49 -5.11 9.79
CA PHE A 355 4.20 -4.61 9.31
C PHE A 355 3.33 -4.06 10.44
N GLY A 356 3.36 -4.67 11.63
CA GLY A 356 2.67 -4.16 12.81
C GLY A 356 3.17 -2.77 13.22
N SER A 357 4.49 -2.56 13.27
CA SER A 357 5.09 -1.26 13.58
C SER A 357 4.76 -0.20 12.52
N GLN A 358 4.78 -0.58 11.24
CA GLN A 358 4.39 0.30 10.14
C GLN A 358 2.91 0.69 10.22
N ALA A 359 2.01 -0.27 10.47
CA ALA A 359 0.58 -0.02 10.57
C ALA A 359 0.23 0.93 11.71
N MET A 360 0.90 0.81 12.86
CA MET A 360 0.68 1.68 14.01
C MET A 360 0.96 3.15 13.66
N LEU A 361 2.11 3.47 13.06
CA LEU A 361 2.45 4.84 12.69
C LEU A 361 1.68 5.33 11.47
N ALA A 362 1.40 4.46 10.49
CA ALA A 362 0.56 4.80 9.34
C ALA A 362 -0.87 5.17 9.75
N THR A 363 -1.38 4.56 10.83
CA THR A 363 -2.69 4.87 11.40
C THR A 363 -2.69 6.23 12.09
N ALA A 364 -1.67 6.54 12.88
CA ALA A 364 -1.59 7.78 13.64
C ALA A 364 -1.31 9.00 12.73
N ALA A 365 -0.53 8.82 11.68
CA ALA A 365 -0.02 9.91 10.85
C ALA A 365 -1.10 10.80 10.23
N PRO A 366 -2.18 10.30 9.60
CA PRO A 366 -3.19 11.16 9.01
C PRO A 366 -3.95 12.00 10.03
N ILE A 367 -4.27 11.46 11.21
CA ILE A 367 -4.93 12.24 12.29
C ILE A 367 -4.00 13.35 12.78
N ILE A 368 -2.74 13.02 13.09
CA ILE A 368 -1.76 14.02 13.55
C ILE A 368 -1.53 15.08 12.49
N SER A 369 -1.42 14.68 11.22
CA SER A 369 -1.30 15.61 10.10
C SER A 369 -2.53 16.52 9.97
N GLY A 370 -3.73 16.00 10.24
CA GLY A 370 -4.95 16.79 10.25
C GLY A 370 -4.96 17.84 11.34
N MET A 371 -4.61 17.47 12.57
CA MET A 371 -4.48 18.42 13.70
C MET A 371 -3.44 19.49 13.41
N ILE A 372 -2.32 19.13 12.80
CA ILE A 372 -1.29 20.09 12.37
C ILE A 372 -1.84 21.02 11.28
N ALA A 373 -2.57 20.48 10.31
CA ALA A 373 -3.16 21.28 9.23
C ALA A 373 -4.21 22.25 9.72
N ASP A 374 -5.06 21.87 10.68
CA ASP A 374 -6.07 22.74 11.28
C ASP A 374 -5.41 23.85 12.15
N GLY A 375 -4.30 23.55 12.86
CA GLY A 375 -3.64 24.52 13.74
C GLY A 375 -2.63 25.43 13.03
N TRP A 376 -1.89 24.92 12.05
CA TRP A 376 -0.74 25.62 11.43
C TRP A 376 -0.79 25.63 9.89
N GLY A 377 -1.86 25.12 9.29
CA GLY A 377 -2.04 25.06 7.85
C GLY A 377 -1.40 23.85 7.19
N LEU A 378 -1.85 23.57 5.95
CA LEU A 378 -1.44 22.38 5.18
C LEU A 378 0.06 22.28 4.92
N GLY A 379 0.77 23.42 4.77
CA GLY A 379 2.22 23.43 4.57
C GLY A 379 3.00 22.86 5.76
N ALA A 380 2.49 23.06 6.99
CA ALA A 380 3.12 22.54 8.20
C ALA A 380 3.15 21.00 8.25
N VAL A 381 2.19 20.34 7.58
CA VAL A 381 2.16 18.88 7.46
C VAL A 381 3.41 18.36 6.75
N PHE A 382 3.86 19.02 5.69
CA PHE A 382 5.05 18.59 4.94
C PHE A 382 6.33 18.70 5.77
N TYR A 383 6.43 19.74 6.64
CA TYR A 383 7.55 19.83 7.58
C TYR A 383 7.49 18.73 8.65
N PHE A 384 6.29 18.38 9.14
CA PHE A 384 6.11 17.24 10.06
C PHE A 384 6.54 15.92 9.39
N LEU A 385 6.14 15.68 8.14
CA LEU A 385 6.52 14.49 7.39
C LEU A 385 8.03 14.45 7.10
N ALA A 386 8.64 15.60 6.76
CA ALA A 386 10.10 15.73 6.60
C ALA A 386 10.84 15.45 7.91
N ALA A 387 10.33 15.95 9.04
CA ALA A 387 10.90 15.68 10.37
C ALA A 387 10.82 14.18 10.72
N GLY A 388 9.72 13.50 10.34
CA GLY A 388 9.58 12.04 10.49
C GLY A 388 10.64 11.27 9.71
N LEU A 389 10.94 11.66 8.46
CA LEU A 389 12.02 11.05 7.67
C LEU A 389 13.41 11.41 8.22
N LEU A 390 13.60 12.63 8.71
CA LEU A 390 14.84 13.01 9.37
C LEU A 390 15.07 12.15 10.64
N ALA A 391 14.02 11.91 11.43
CA ALA A 391 14.09 11.00 12.56
C ALA A 391 14.44 9.56 12.13
N ALA A 392 13.90 9.08 11.00
CA ALA A 392 14.28 7.79 10.42
C ALA A 392 15.75 7.76 10.00
N ASN A 393 16.27 8.84 9.39
CA ASN A 393 17.70 8.98 9.07
C ASN A 393 18.57 8.94 10.31
N LEU A 394 18.23 9.71 11.34
CA LEU A 394 18.96 9.74 12.60
C LEU A 394 18.95 8.38 13.28
N ALA A 395 17.80 7.70 13.33
CA ALA A 395 17.70 6.34 13.84
C ALA A 395 18.63 5.38 13.07
N LEU A 396 18.69 5.50 11.75
CA LEU A 396 19.55 4.67 10.91
C LEU A 396 21.06 4.93 11.13
N VAL A 397 21.44 6.17 11.43
CA VAL A 397 22.84 6.56 11.66
C VAL A 397 23.29 6.18 13.08
N LEU A 398 22.44 6.47 14.08
CA LEU A 398 22.79 6.35 15.50
C LEU A 398 22.70 4.94 16.06
N LEU A 399 21.84 4.09 15.46
CA LEU A 399 21.63 2.75 15.96
C LEU A 399 22.60 1.73 15.31
N PRO A 400 23.20 0.83 16.10
CA PRO A 400 24.15 -0.15 15.60
C PRO A 400 23.41 -1.23 14.80
N LEU A 401 23.35 -1.07 13.50
CA LEU A 401 22.88 -2.07 12.55
C LEU A 401 24.07 -2.91 12.06
N ALA A 402 24.83 -3.49 12.99
CA ALA A 402 25.91 -4.37 12.62
C ALA A 402 25.35 -5.62 11.90
N PRO A 403 25.91 -6.02 10.76
CA PRO A 403 25.52 -7.29 10.14
C PRO A 403 25.87 -8.42 11.10
N ARG A 404 24.90 -9.27 11.42
CA ARG A 404 25.16 -10.52 12.12
C ARG A 404 26.10 -11.32 11.23
N LYS A 405 27.31 -11.70 11.73
CA LYS A 405 28.18 -12.65 11.01
C LYS A 405 27.32 -13.87 10.71
N ARG A 406 27.14 -14.18 9.43
CA ARG A 406 26.54 -15.44 9.02
C ARG A 406 27.49 -16.53 9.52
N ASP A 407 27.03 -17.38 10.42
CA ASP A 407 27.72 -18.64 10.67
C ASP A 407 27.77 -19.37 9.33
N PRO A 408 28.92 -19.87 8.92
CA PRO A 408 29.04 -20.64 7.69
C PRO A 408 28.07 -21.82 7.78
N VAL A 409 27.15 -21.90 6.83
CA VAL A 409 26.27 -23.07 6.65
C VAL A 409 27.19 -24.22 6.23
N TYR A 410 27.46 -25.16 7.17
CA TYR A 410 28.06 -26.43 6.85
C TYR A 410 27.03 -27.38 6.25
#